data_c3213ddd0a2d9720947f370944de981e
#
_entry.id   c3213ddd0a2d9720947f370944de981e
#
_cell.length_a   1.000
_cell.length_b   1.000
_cell.length_c   1.000
_cell.angle_alpha   90.00
_cell.angle_beta   90.00
_cell.angle_gamma   90.00
#
_symmetry.space_group_name_H-M   'P 1'
#
loop_
_entity.id
_entity.type
_entity.pdbx_description
1 polymer ?
#
loop_
_entity_poly.entity_id
_entity_poly.type
_entity_poly.pdbx_seq_one_letter_code
_entity_poly.pdbx_strand_id
1 'polypeptide(L)'
;MEKCLDGEGGYAGAVLMDLSKAFDTINHELLIAKLGAYGFDEAALEIVHSYLSDRWQRIKVNTSFSTWSELLCGVPQGSVLGPLLFNIYLNDMFLQLADTNVCNFADDTTLYACDLELQTVLRELEDNSLTAIMWFENNYMKLNQSKCHFLTSGTLEHLWVRVGDEMIWESQAEKLLGMLVDKDLNFNSHLKVLCKKVNQKVSALARIARILPFQKRRIILKTFIESQFSYCPLVWMFCSRSMNKKINHIHERALRLVYQDYTTPFEDLLKKDESLTFHHRNIHQVAIEMFKVKHDLSPPFMKEIFSHNENPKGTRSGDTFARPNVDTVKKGERSLRNFGPLVWNTMLPEKAKQCSSLEEFKSSIKSWIPENCPCELCRTYVQGLGYVDLFD
;
A
#
# COMPACT_ATOMS: atom_id res chain seq x y z
N MET A 1 -11.78 -6.07 4.10
CA MET A 1 -12.73 -4.94 4.10
C MET A 1 -13.53 -4.81 2.79
N GLU A 2 -12.95 -4.56 1.60
CA GLU A 2 -13.74 -4.41 0.35
C GLU A 2 -14.66 -5.59 0.03
N LYS A 3 -14.22 -6.84 0.28
CA LYS A 3 -15.02 -8.04 0.06
C LYS A 3 -16.28 -8.06 0.93
N CYS A 4 -16.18 -7.64 2.18
CA CYS A 4 -17.32 -7.55 3.10
C CYS A 4 -18.31 -6.45 2.68
N LEU A 5 -17.76 -5.30 2.23
CA LEU A 5 -18.54 -4.15 1.79
C LEU A 5 -19.15 -4.31 0.38
N ASP A 6 -18.79 -5.37 -0.35
CA ASP A 6 -19.36 -5.68 -1.67
C ASP A 6 -20.71 -6.38 -1.58
N GLY A 7 -21.02 -7.09 -0.45
CA GLY A 7 -22.30 -7.69 -0.20
C GLY A 7 -23.35 -6.71 0.33
N GLU A 8 -24.57 -7.20 0.53
CA GLU A 8 -25.67 -6.41 1.11
C GLU A 8 -25.41 -6.12 2.60
N GLY A 9 -25.12 -4.86 2.91
CA GLY A 9 -25.14 -4.33 4.28
C GLY A 9 -23.95 -4.69 5.18
N GLY A 10 -22.80 -5.10 4.63
CA GLY A 10 -21.60 -5.37 5.44
C GLY A 10 -20.98 -4.11 6.03
N TYR A 11 -20.41 -4.27 7.23
CA TYR A 11 -19.65 -3.24 7.95
C TYR A 11 -18.19 -3.65 8.06
N ALA A 12 -17.31 -2.68 8.03
CA ALA A 12 -15.88 -2.88 8.23
C ALA A 12 -15.31 -1.79 9.12
N GLY A 13 -14.48 -2.17 10.08
CA GLY A 13 -13.81 -1.24 10.97
C GLY A 13 -12.31 -1.52 11.06
N ALA A 14 -11.53 -0.50 11.39
CA ALA A 14 -10.10 -0.63 11.62
C ALA A 14 -9.64 0.30 12.74
N VAL A 15 -8.81 -0.22 13.66
CA VAL A 15 -8.10 0.53 14.69
C VAL A 15 -6.63 0.58 14.31
N LEU A 16 -6.10 1.79 14.14
CA LEU A 16 -4.68 2.06 13.87
C LEU A 16 -4.02 2.38 15.21
N MET A 17 -3.05 1.58 15.61
CA MET A 17 -2.38 1.69 16.91
C MET A 17 -0.97 2.28 16.71
N ASP A 18 -0.60 3.29 17.51
CA ASP A 18 0.72 3.93 17.50
C ASP A 18 1.47 3.60 18.79
N LEU A 19 2.69 3.12 18.68
CA LEU A 19 3.54 2.80 19.84
C LEU A 19 4.46 3.97 20.18
N SER A 20 4.60 4.25 21.47
CA SER A 20 5.51 5.29 21.95
C SER A 20 6.95 4.81 21.88
N LYS A 21 7.77 5.38 20.98
CA LYS A 21 9.22 5.09 20.85
C LYS A 21 9.52 3.58 20.75
N ALA A 22 8.77 2.84 19.94
CA ALA A 22 8.80 1.38 19.89
C ALA A 22 10.21 0.77 19.81
N PHE A 23 11.07 1.30 18.93
CA PHE A 23 12.45 0.84 18.78
C PHE A 23 13.36 1.15 19.99
N ASP A 24 13.03 2.18 20.77
CA ASP A 24 13.83 2.63 21.92
C ASP A 24 13.42 1.92 23.23
N THR A 25 12.29 1.19 23.23
CA THR A 25 11.72 0.56 24.44
C THR A 25 11.94 -0.95 24.51
N ILE A 26 12.56 -1.57 23.49
CA ILE A 26 12.82 -3.00 23.47
C ILE A 26 13.68 -3.39 24.70
N ASN A 27 13.15 -4.28 25.52
CA ASN A 27 13.87 -4.84 26.66
C ASN A 27 14.91 -5.86 26.18
N HIS A 28 16.19 -5.65 26.52
CA HIS A 28 17.28 -6.49 26.02
C HIS A 28 17.21 -7.92 26.57
N GLU A 29 16.92 -8.10 27.86
CA GLU A 29 16.82 -9.42 28.49
C GLU A 29 15.70 -10.24 27.86
N LEU A 30 14.53 -9.63 27.66
CA LEU A 30 13.38 -10.28 27.03
C LEU A 30 13.68 -10.60 25.56
N LEU A 31 14.36 -9.71 24.82
CA LEU A 31 14.77 -9.99 23.43
C LEU A 31 15.71 -11.21 23.35
N ILE A 32 16.72 -11.29 24.23
CA ILE A 32 17.62 -12.45 24.30
C ILE A 32 16.86 -13.73 24.63
N ALA A 33 15.94 -13.67 25.62
CA ALA A 33 15.09 -14.83 25.94
C ALA A 33 14.23 -15.29 24.76
N LYS A 34 13.62 -14.36 24.00
CA LYS A 34 12.86 -14.67 22.79
C LYS A 34 13.75 -15.29 21.71
N LEU A 35 14.94 -14.76 21.46
CA LEU A 35 15.90 -15.34 20.51
C LEU A 35 16.27 -16.77 20.89
N GLY A 36 16.51 -17.05 22.18
CA GLY A 36 16.75 -18.41 22.67
C GLY A 36 15.56 -19.33 22.41
N ALA A 37 14.33 -18.86 22.63
CA ALA A 37 13.12 -19.60 22.34
C ALA A 37 12.93 -19.87 20.83
N TYR A 38 13.45 -19.02 19.94
CA TYR A 38 13.51 -19.23 18.50
C TYR A 38 14.64 -20.17 18.04
N GLY A 39 15.46 -20.71 18.97
CA GLY A 39 16.49 -21.68 18.67
C GLY A 39 17.87 -21.10 18.34
N PHE A 40 18.13 -19.84 18.71
CA PHE A 40 19.49 -19.28 18.64
C PHE A 40 20.39 -19.99 19.68
N ASP A 41 21.58 -20.39 19.26
CA ASP A 41 22.58 -21.01 20.16
C ASP A 41 23.22 -19.97 21.10
N GLU A 42 23.91 -20.44 22.11
CA GLU A 42 24.52 -19.61 23.15
C GLU A 42 25.53 -18.61 22.55
N ALA A 43 26.32 -19.01 21.57
CA ALA A 43 27.29 -18.12 20.91
C ALA A 43 26.59 -16.97 20.14
N ALA A 44 25.51 -17.28 19.47
CA ALA A 44 24.70 -16.24 18.78
C ALA A 44 24.02 -15.29 19.77
N LEU A 45 23.51 -15.80 20.89
CA LEU A 45 22.93 -14.98 21.97
C LEU A 45 23.97 -14.05 22.60
N GLU A 46 25.19 -14.54 22.86
CA GLU A 46 26.30 -13.72 23.36
C GLU A 46 26.67 -12.58 22.39
N ILE A 47 26.70 -12.84 21.08
CA ILE A 47 26.95 -11.82 20.05
C ILE A 47 25.88 -10.73 20.11
N VAL A 48 24.59 -11.10 20.14
CA VAL A 48 23.49 -10.13 20.21
C VAL A 48 23.52 -9.37 21.53
N HIS A 49 23.79 -10.04 22.64
CA HIS A 49 23.93 -9.40 23.95
C HIS A 49 25.05 -8.37 23.94
N SER A 50 26.25 -8.72 23.45
CA SER A 50 27.40 -7.80 23.30
C SER A 50 27.07 -6.63 22.37
N TYR A 51 26.31 -6.87 21.30
CA TYR A 51 25.87 -5.81 20.37
C TYR A 51 24.95 -4.78 21.04
N LEU A 52 24.16 -5.17 22.02
CA LEU A 52 23.18 -4.31 22.73
C LEU A 52 23.75 -3.68 23.99
N SER A 53 24.77 -4.31 24.64
CA SER A 53 25.34 -3.90 25.92
C SER A 53 26.37 -2.76 25.77
N ASP A 54 26.67 -2.11 26.90
CA ASP A 54 27.71 -1.06 27.05
C ASP A 54 27.57 0.08 26.02
N ARG A 55 26.37 0.46 25.72
CA ARG A 55 26.07 1.54 24.77
C ARG A 55 25.73 2.84 25.49
N TRP A 56 26.33 3.91 24.99
CA TRP A 56 26.15 5.25 25.55
C TRP A 56 25.75 6.23 24.46
N GLN A 57 24.89 7.18 24.79
CA GLN A 57 24.48 8.25 23.88
C GLN A 57 24.62 9.63 24.52
N ARG A 58 24.77 10.65 23.68
CA ARG A 58 24.63 12.05 24.05
C ARG A 58 24.02 12.86 22.92
N ILE A 59 23.34 13.93 23.27
CA ILE A 59 22.72 14.83 22.29
C ILE A 59 23.70 15.94 21.95
N LYS A 60 23.84 16.25 20.67
CA LYS A 60 24.59 17.40 20.15
C LYS A 60 23.63 18.43 19.57
N VAL A 61 23.68 19.66 20.09
CA VAL A 61 22.93 20.81 19.57
C VAL A 61 23.93 21.90 19.24
N ASN A 62 24.10 22.21 17.96
CA ASN A 62 25.16 23.09 17.47
C ASN A 62 26.57 22.64 17.92
N THR A 63 27.22 23.41 18.81
CA THR A 63 28.55 23.12 19.39
C THR A 63 28.47 22.50 20.78
N SER A 64 27.30 22.46 21.42
CA SER A 64 27.10 21.98 22.78
C SER A 64 26.69 20.50 22.80
N PHE A 65 27.12 19.77 23.82
CA PHE A 65 26.80 18.38 24.06
C PHE A 65 26.11 18.22 25.41
N SER A 66 25.15 17.29 25.50
CA SER A 66 24.65 16.81 26.79
C SER A 66 25.71 15.94 27.50
N THR A 67 25.42 15.59 28.73
CA THR A 67 26.11 14.48 29.42
C THR A 67 25.87 13.18 28.69
N TRP A 68 26.76 12.20 28.84
CA TRP A 68 26.56 10.85 28.38
C TRP A 68 25.47 10.15 29.23
N SER A 69 24.62 9.39 28.56
CA SER A 69 23.58 8.55 29.16
C SER A 69 23.72 7.13 28.63
N GLU A 70 23.68 6.17 29.50
CA GLU A 70 23.67 4.76 29.14
C GLU A 70 22.36 4.35 28.49
N LEU A 71 22.41 3.45 27.52
CA LEU A 71 21.27 2.85 26.85
C LEU A 71 21.00 1.47 27.43
N LEU A 72 19.97 1.37 28.27
CA LEU A 72 19.57 0.13 28.94
C LEU A 72 18.50 -0.66 28.18
N CYS A 73 17.94 -0.08 27.12
CA CYS A 73 16.90 -0.67 26.27
C CYS A 73 16.97 -0.11 24.85
N GLY A 74 16.21 -0.71 23.96
CA GLY A 74 16.09 -0.32 22.58
C GLY A 74 17.16 -0.93 21.68
N VAL A 75 16.90 -0.85 20.37
CA VAL A 75 17.85 -1.29 19.32
C VAL A 75 18.37 -0.08 18.55
N PRO A 76 19.65 -0.12 18.08
CA PRO A 76 20.25 1.01 17.39
C PRO A 76 19.48 1.38 16.12
N GLN A 77 18.88 2.57 16.10
CA GLN A 77 18.20 3.10 14.92
C GLN A 77 19.19 3.33 13.77
N GLY A 78 18.83 2.92 12.56
CA GLY A 78 19.69 3.00 11.37
C GLY A 78 20.70 1.85 11.23
N SER A 79 20.70 0.88 12.13
CA SER A 79 21.47 -0.36 12.00
C SER A 79 20.77 -1.35 11.07
N VAL A 80 21.52 -2.31 10.51
CA VAL A 80 20.96 -3.40 9.69
C VAL A 80 20.15 -4.38 10.55
N LEU A 81 20.61 -4.65 11.77
CA LEU A 81 19.99 -5.63 12.69
C LEU A 81 18.76 -5.06 13.40
N GLY A 82 18.70 -3.75 13.65
CA GLY A 82 17.60 -3.14 14.41
C GLY A 82 16.20 -3.56 13.95
N PRO A 83 15.84 -3.40 12.67
CA PRO A 83 14.54 -3.81 12.16
C PRO A 83 14.28 -5.32 12.29
N LEU A 84 15.29 -6.15 12.13
CA LEU A 84 15.16 -7.61 12.26
C LEU A 84 14.90 -8.00 13.72
N LEU A 85 15.67 -7.47 14.66
CA LEU A 85 15.49 -7.71 16.08
C LEU A 85 14.12 -7.19 16.58
N PHE A 86 13.67 -6.06 16.06
CA PHE A 86 12.33 -5.54 16.34
C PHE A 86 11.24 -6.50 15.85
N ASN A 87 11.34 -7.00 14.62
CA ASN A 87 10.37 -7.95 14.06
C ASN A 87 10.36 -9.27 14.86
N ILE A 88 11.52 -9.77 15.27
CA ILE A 88 11.60 -10.97 16.13
C ILE A 88 10.95 -10.70 17.50
N TYR A 89 11.17 -9.51 18.08
CA TYR A 89 10.59 -9.14 19.34
C TYR A 89 9.05 -9.09 19.31
N LEU A 90 8.47 -8.61 18.19
CA LEU A 90 7.02 -8.52 18.00
C LEU A 90 6.36 -9.83 17.57
N ASN A 91 7.12 -10.79 17.08
CA ASN A 91 6.57 -11.93 16.32
C ASN A 91 5.57 -12.79 17.13
N ASP A 92 5.76 -12.95 18.43
CA ASP A 92 4.87 -13.74 19.29
C ASP A 92 3.53 -13.02 19.61
N MET A 93 3.41 -11.71 19.33
CA MET A 93 2.13 -11.00 19.36
C MET A 93 1.10 -11.67 18.43
N PHE A 94 1.53 -12.11 17.26
CA PHE A 94 0.65 -12.74 16.28
C PHE A 94 0.11 -14.09 16.72
N LEU A 95 0.77 -14.76 17.67
CA LEU A 95 0.25 -16.00 18.27
C LEU A 95 -0.96 -15.70 19.20
N GLN A 96 -0.93 -14.57 19.90
CA GLN A 96 -2.06 -14.15 20.74
C GLN A 96 -3.20 -13.53 19.93
N LEU A 97 -2.89 -12.98 18.76
CA LEU A 97 -3.85 -12.41 17.81
C LEU A 97 -4.17 -13.38 16.65
N ALA A 98 -4.01 -14.69 16.84
CA ALA A 98 -4.13 -15.69 15.76
C ALA A 98 -5.51 -15.68 15.08
N ASP A 99 -6.57 -15.41 15.85
CA ASP A 99 -7.95 -15.33 15.35
C ASP A 99 -8.35 -13.90 14.94
N THR A 100 -7.39 -12.96 14.94
CA THR A 100 -7.61 -11.55 14.66
C THR A 100 -7.09 -11.16 13.28
N ASN A 101 -7.86 -10.35 12.56
CA ASN A 101 -7.32 -9.75 11.34
C ASN A 101 -6.38 -8.59 11.70
N VAL A 102 -5.08 -8.81 11.58
CA VAL A 102 -4.04 -7.85 11.90
C VAL A 102 -3.13 -7.59 10.72
N CYS A 103 -2.83 -6.32 10.47
CA CYS A 103 -1.76 -5.88 9.56
C CYS A 103 -0.73 -5.12 10.36
N ASN A 104 0.53 -5.54 10.27
CA ASN A 104 1.62 -4.87 10.96
C ASN A 104 2.74 -4.49 9.99
N PHE A 105 3.29 -3.32 10.18
CA PHE A 105 4.49 -2.86 9.50
C PHE A 105 5.38 -2.09 10.48
N ALA A 106 6.44 -2.75 10.95
CA ALA A 106 7.27 -2.27 12.05
C ALA A 106 6.41 -1.95 13.28
N ASP A 107 6.40 -0.71 13.75
CA ASP A 107 5.62 -0.23 14.89
C ASP A 107 4.15 0.12 14.56
N ASP A 108 3.82 0.28 13.28
CA ASP A 108 2.44 0.53 12.84
C ASP A 108 1.61 -0.76 12.88
N THR A 109 0.74 -0.91 13.87
CA THR A 109 -0.17 -2.05 13.99
C THR A 109 -1.60 -1.61 13.67
N THR A 110 -2.27 -2.33 12.77
CA THR A 110 -3.66 -2.09 12.39
C THR A 110 -4.48 -3.36 12.61
N LEU A 111 -5.46 -3.28 13.50
CA LEU A 111 -6.48 -4.32 13.70
C LEU A 111 -7.68 -3.98 12.83
N TYR A 112 -8.30 -4.99 12.18
CA TYR A 112 -9.51 -4.74 11.42
C TYR A 112 -10.52 -5.88 11.59
N ALA A 113 -11.80 -5.52 11.54
CA ALA A 113 -12.92 -6.46 11.64
C ALA A 113 -13.92 -6.19 10.54
N CYS A 114 -14.66 -7.22 10.13
CA CYS A 114 -15.67 -7.16 9.08
C CYS A 114 -16.81 -8.12 9.40
N ASP A 115 -18.04 -7.61 9.47
CA ASP A 115 -19.23 -8.42 9.72
C ASP A 115 -20.49 -7.78 9.09
N LEU A 116 -21.59 -8.53 9.03
CA LEU A 116 -22.91 -8.02 8.65
C LEU A 116 -23.56 -7.21 9.77
N GLU A 117 -23.12 -7.38 11.01
CA GLU A 117 -23.61 -6.66 12.18
C GLU A 117 -22.55 -5.67 12.68
N LEU A 118 -22.91 -4.39 12.71
CA LEU A 118 -22.02 -3.32 13.17
C LEU A 118 -21.53 -3.53 14.62
N GLN A 119 -22.39 -4.00 15.50
CA GLN A 119 -22.04 -4.23 16.91
C GLN A 119 -21.00 -5.35 17.06
N THR A 120 -21.02 -6.35 16.20
CA THR A 120 -20.02 -7.42 16.15
C THR A 120 -18.65 -6.83 15.75
N VAL A 121 -18.62 -5.98 14.72
CA VAL A 121 -17.38 -5.30 14.30
C VAL A 121 -16.77 -4.46 15.42
N LEU A 122 -17.59 -3.67 16.11
CA LEU A 122 -17.09 -2.81 17.22
C LEU A 122 -16.56 -3.65 18.38
N ARG A 123 -17.30 -4.68 18.80
CA ARG A 123 -16.87 -5.58 19.88
C ARG A 123 -15.57 -6.31 19.55
N GLU A 124 -15.46 -6.89 18.34
CA GLU A 124 -14.21 -7.54 17.90
C GLU A 124 -13.02 -6.58 17.94
N LEU A 125 -13.21 -5.35 17.51
CA LEU A 125 -12.13 -4.35 17.56
C LEU A 125 -11.75 -3.98 18.99
N GLU A 126 -12.70 -3.87 19.92
CA GLU A 126 -12.45 -3.60 21.33
C GLU A 126 -11.69 -4.76 22.00
N ASP A 127 -12.17 -5.99 21.83
CA ASP A 127 -11.58 -7.20 22.41
C ASP A 127 -10.14 -7.44 21.88
N ASN A 128 -9.96 -7.29 20.56
CA ASN A 128 -8.67 -7.44 19.92
C ASN A 128 -7.69 -6.32 20.32
N SER A 129 -8.18 -5.09 20.49
CA SER A 129 -7.39 -3.97 20.97
C SER A 129 -6.90 -4.22 22.42
N LEU A 130 -7.78 -4.74 23.27
CA LEU A 130 -7.41 -5.10 24.64
C LEU A 130 -6.32 -6.18 24.66
N THR A 131 -6.47 -7.23 23.86
CA THR A 131 -5.49 -8.31 23.73
C THR A 131 -4.12 -7.78 23.26
N ALA A 132 -4.11 -6.89 22.26
CA ALA A 132 -2.88 -6.25 21.78
C ALA A 132 -2.24 -5.37 22.86
N ILE A 133 -3.02 -4.58 23.60
CA ILE A 133 -2.54 -3.74 24.69
C ILE A 133 -1.89 -4.57 25.79
N MET A 134 -2.56 -5.64 26.22
CA MET A 134 -2.01 -6.57 27.24
C MET A 134 -0.68 -7.16 26.78
N TRP A 135 -0.57 -7.53 25.49
CA TRP A 135 0.70 -8.00 24.97
C TRP A 135 1.77 -6.92 24.98
N PHE A 136 1.45 -5.69 24.55
CA PHE A 136 2.40 -4.56 24.58
C PHE A 136 2.93 -4.31 25.99
N GLU A 137 2.05 -4.24 26.99
CA GLU A 137 2.41 -4.00 28.38
C GLU A 137 3.31 -5.12 28.94
N ASN A 138 2.96 -6.38 28.68
CA ASN A 138 3.77 -7.53 29.08
C ASN A 138 5.15 -7.57 28.40
N ASN A 139 5.30 -6.88 27.28
CA ASN A 139 6.53 -6.76 26.51
C ASN A 139 7.21 -5.38 26.67
N TYR A 140 6.93 -4.66 27.75
CA TYR A 140 7.54 -3.35 28.06
C TYR A 140 7.35 -2.28 26.97
N MET A 141 6.34 -2.45 26.12
CA MET A 141 5.98 -1.48 25.08
C MET A 141 4.77 -0.66 25.54
N LYS A 142 4.74 0.62 25.16
CA LYS A 142 3.66 1.50 25.56
C LYS A 142 2.87 1.99 24.35
N LEU A 143 1.56 1.72 24.36
CA LEU A 143 0.65 2.29 23.38
C LEU A 143 0.49 3.80 23.61
N ASN A 144 0.50 4.58 22.55
CA ASN A 144 0.16 5.99 22.57
C ASN A 144 -1.31 6.16 22.18
N GLN A 145 -2.20 5.99 23.16
CA GLN A 145 -3.66 6.00 22.92
C GLN A 145 -4.12 7.29 22.23
N SER A 146 -3.51 8.45 22.55
CA SER A 146 -3.87 9.74 21.92
C SER A 146 -3.54 9.83 20.44
N LYS A 147 -2.75 8.91 19.89
CA LYS A 147 -2.42 8.77 18.48
C LYS A 147 -3.04 7.54 17.82
N CYS A 148 -3.85 6.80 18.56
CA CYS A 148 -4.64 5.75 17.96
C CYS A 148 -5.80 6.37 17.19
N HIS A 149 -6.16 5.74 16.06
CA HIS A 149 -7.22 6.22 15.20
C HIS A 149 -8.20 5.10 14.88
N PHE A 150 -9.46 5.47 14.67
CA PHE A 150 -10.51 4.54 14.31
C PHE A 150 -11.18 4.97 13.01
N LEU A 151 -11.35 4.01 12.11
CA LEU A 151 -12.05 4.17 10.84
C LEU A 151 -13.15 3.13 10.73
N THR A 152 -14.34 3.52 10.25
CA THR A 152 -15.40 2.58 9.88
C THR A 152 -15.92 2.84 8.47
N SER A 153 -16.49 1.79 7.85
CA SER A 153 -17.12 1.85 6.54
C SER A 153 -18.41 1.01 6.55
N GLY A 154 -19.39 1.42 5.76
CA GLY A 154 -20.69 0.76 5.70
C GLY A 154 -21.78 1.47 6.49
N THR A 155 -21.46 2.52 7.26
CA THR A 155 -22.42 3.28 8.06
C THR A 155 -22.25 4.79 7.86
N LEU A 156 -23.33 5.54 8.12
CA LEU A 156 -23.34 7.00 8.19
C LEU A 156 -23.31 7.51 9.65
N GLU A 157 -23.43 6.63 10.62
CA GLU A 157 -23.36 6.99 12.04
C GLU A 157 -21.95 7.43 12.41
N HIS A 158 -21.85 8.36 13.36
CA HIS A 158 -20.58 8.77 13.96
C HIS A 158 -20.32 7.91 15.19
N LEU A 159 -19.36 7.00 15.07
CA LEU A 159 -19.10 5.95 16.03
C LEU A 159 -17.83 6.21 16.84
N TRP A 160 -17.67 5.43 17.88
CA TRP A 160 -16.44 5.32 18.67
C TRP A 160 -16.16 3.87 19.02
N VAL A 161 -14.92 3.58 19.36
CA VAL A 161 -14.45 2.29 19.86
C VAL A 161 -13.57 2.51 21.08
N ARG A 162 -13.63 1.60 22.05
CA ARG A 162 -12.77 1.66 23.23
C ARG A 162 -11.42 1.01 22.95
N VAL A 163 -10.34 1.74 23.19
CA VAL A 163 -8.97 1.23 23.08
C VAL A 163 -8.27 1.48 24.43
N GLY A 164 -8.17 0.43 25.24
CA GLY A 164 -7.76 0.57 26.63
C GLY A 164 -8.76 1.39 27.44
N ASP A 165 -8.28 2.48 28.06
CA ASP A 165 -9.11 3.37 28.87
C ASP A 165 -9.73 4.53 28.10
N GLU A 166 -9.35 4.72 26.83
CA GLU A 166 -9.80 5.83 26.00
C GLU A 166 -10.88 5.44 25.00
N MET A 167 -11.80 6.38 24.73
CA MET A 167 -12.79 6.30 23.67
C MET A 167 -12.24 7.00 22.44
N ILE A 168 -12.03 6.26 21.36
CA ILE A 168 -11.50 6.79 20.10
C ILE A 168 -12.66 6.97 19.13
N TRP A 169 -12.89 8.22 18.76
CA TRP A 169 -13.93 8.58 17.80
C TRP A 169 -13.52 8.31 16.38
N GLU A 170 -14.50 7.99 15.56
CA GLU A 170 -14.33 7.76 14.12
C GLU A 170 -13.71 8.97 13.42
N SER A 171 -12.67 8.70 12.65
CA SER A 171 -12.02 9.65 11.75
C SER A 171 -12.60 9.53 10.34
N GLN A 172 -12.65 10.63 9.61
CA GLN A 172 -13.09 10.61 8.21
C GLN A 172 -12.03 10.05 7.25
N ALA A 173 -10.76 10.23 7.59
CA ALA A 173 -9.63 9.68 6.84
C ALA A 173 -8.37 9.70 7.71
N GLU A 174 -7.58 8.62 7.65
CA GLU A 174 -6.35 8.47 8.41
C GLU A 174 -5.18 8.05 7.52
N LYS A 175 -3.99 8.37 7.97
CA LYS A 175 -2.77 8.05 7.24
C LYS A 175 -2.26 6.67 7.66
N LEU A 176 -2.30 5.72 6.74
CA LEU A 176 -1.74 4.38 6.88
C LEU A 176 -0.59 4.19 5.89
N LEU A 177 0.62 3.93 6.38
CA LEU A 177 1.83 3.71 5.57
C LEU A 177 2.03 4.75 4.45
N GLY A 178 1.73 6.03 4.74
CA GLY A 178 1.87 7.12 3.77
C GLY A 178 0.67 7.33 2.85
N MET A 179 -0.30 6.42 2.85
CA MET A 179 -1.57 6.56 2.15
C MET A 179 -2.62 7.19 3.06
N LEU A 180 -3.43 8.10 2.54
CA LEU A 180 -4.59 8.61 3.25
C LEU A 180 -5.78 7.71 2.91
N VAL A 181 -6.20 6.89 3.87
CA VAL A 181 -7.33 5.96 3.77
C VAL A 181 -8.56 6.68 4.29
N ASP A 182 -9.56 6.86 3.46
CA ASP A 182 -10.87 7.42 3.85
C ASP A 182 -11.88 6.30 4.16
N LYS A 183 -12.90 6.62 4.96
CA LYS A 183 -13.92 5.67 5.40
C LYS A 183 -14.68 5.01 4.25
N ASP A 184 -14.78 5.67 3.11
CA ASP A 184 -15.41 5.14 1.91
C ASP A 184 -14.49 4.23 1.09
N LEU A 185 -13.20 4.13 1.44
CA LEU A 185 -12.15 3.42 0.71
C LEU A 185 -12.09 3.82 -0.77
N ASN A 186 -12.32 5.10 -1.07
CA ASN A 186 -12.32 5.61 -2.44
C ASN A 186 -11.03 6.37 -2.78
N PHE A 187 -10.19 6.65 -1.79
CA PHE A 187 -8.88 7.30 -1.89
C PHE A 187 -8.89 8.69 -2.57
N ASN A 188 -10.06 9.32 -2.69
CA ASN A 188 -10.17 10.65 -3.31
C ASN A 188 -9.42 11.71 -2.52
N SER A 189 -9.43 11.62 -1.20
CA SER A 189 -8.69 12.52 -0.31
C SER A 189 -7.19 12.38 -0.51
N HIS A 190 -6.68 11.14 -0.60
CA HIS A 190 -5.28 10.86 -0.92
C HIS A 190 -4.88 11.48 -2.26
N LEU A 191 -5.65 11.23 -3.31
CA LEU A 191 -5.35 11.74 -4.64
C LEU A 191 -5.40 13.26 -4.75
N LYS A 192 -6.30 13.92 -4.02
CA LYS A 192 -6.32 15.40 -3.94
C LYS A 192 -5.00 15.94 -3.37
N VAL A 193 -4.51 15.34 -2.27
CA VAL A 193 -3.23 15.71 -1.64
C VAL A 193 -2.05 15.41 -2.56
N LEU A 194 -2.03 14.22 -3.17
CA LEU A 194 -1.00 13.79 -4.11
C LEU A 194 -0.93 14.73 -5.32
N CYS A 195 -2.05 15.02 -5.97
CA CYS A 195 -2.11 15.94 -7.10
C CYS A 195 -1.62 17.35 -6.74
N LYS A 196 -1.97 17.85 -5.54
CA LYS A 196 -1.48 19.14 -5.04
C LYS A 196 0.04 19.14 -4.91
N LYS A 197 0.61 18.10 -4.27
CA LYS A 197 2.06 17.92 -4.09
C LYS A 197 2.79 17.83 -5.43
N VAL A 198 2.25 17.05 -6.39
CA VAL A 198 2.86 16.89 -7.71
C VAL A 198 2.78 18.18 -8.53
N ASN A 199 1.66 18.91 -8.48
CA ASN A 199 1.54 20.22 -9.14
C ASN A 199 2.58 21.22 -8.63
N GLN A 200 2.90 21.22 -7.35
CA GLN A 200 3.97 22.06 -6.80
C GLN A 200 5.34 21.72 -7.42
N LYS A 201 5.63 20.41 -7.59
CA LYS A 201 6.86 19.94 -8.25
C LYS A 201 6.91 20.30 -9.73
N VAL A 202 5.78 20.16 -10.46
CA VAL A 202 5.66 20.58 -11.85
C VAL A 202 5.87 22.09 -11.98
N SER A 203 5.33 22.89 -11.07
CA SER A 203 5.54 24.35 -11.05
C SER A 203 6.98 24.73 -10.70
N ALA A 204 7.67 23.95 -9.87
CA ALA A 204 9.10 24.12 -9.63
C ALA A 204 9.92 23.84 -10.90
N LEU A 205 9.60 22.74 -11.60
CA LEU A 205 10.23 22.43 -12.90
C LEU A 205 9.99 23.55 -13.93
N ALA A 206 8.76 24.10 -13.99
CA ALA A 206 8.42 25.16 -14.93
C ALA A 206 9.33 26.41 -14.79
N ARG A 207 9.74 26.75 -13.56
CA ARG A 207 10.61 27.90 -13.30
C ARG A 207 12.02 27.73 -13.85
N ILE A 208 12.51 26.48 -13.93
CA ILE A 208 13.91 26.18 -14.33
C ILE A 208 13.99 25.46 -15.68
N ALA A 209 12.85 25.06 -16.28
CA ALA A 209 12.82 24.25 -17.49
C ALA A 209 13.55 24.88 -18.68
N ARG A 210 13.52 26.22 -18.81
CA ARG A 210 14.18 26.95 -19.90
C ARG A 210 15.71 26.92 -19.78
N ILE A 211 16.23 26.79 -18.56
CA ILE A 211 17.67 26.82 -18.28
C ILE A 211 18.27 25.40 -18.35
N LEU A 212 17.46 24.38 -18.09
CA LEU A 212 17.94 23.01 -18.02
C LEU A 212 17.99 22.34 -19.41
N PRO A 213 19.03 21.55 -19.69
CA PRO A 213 19.06 20.66 -20.85
C PRO A 213 17.93 19.63 -20.82
N PHE A 214 17.50 19.15 -21.99
CA PHE A 214 16.44 18.16 -22.15
C PHE A 214 16.60 16.94 -21.24
N GLN A 215 17.78 16.33 -21.22
CA GLN A 215 18.06 15.14 -20.41
C GLN A 215 17.84 15.38 -18.91
N LYS A 216 18.23 16.55 -18.39
CA LYS A 216 18.03 16.90 -16.98
C LYS A 216 16.55 17.12 -16.64
N ARG A 217 15.79 17.76 -17.56
CA ARG A 217 14.33 17.88 -17.41
C ARG A 217 13.65 16.50 -17.36
N ARG A 218 14.06 15.56 -18.24
CA ARG A 218 13.52 14.19 -18.29
C ARG A 218 13.86 13.42 -17.00
N ILE A 219 15.06 13.54 -16.46
CA ILE A 219 15.43 12.95 -15.17
C ILE A 219 14.52 13.49 -14.07
N ILE A 220 14.31 14.80 -13.97
CA ILE A 220 13.43 15.42 -12.96
C ILE A 220 11.99 14.91 -13.12
N LEU A 221 11.47 14.80 -14.35
CA LEU A 221 10.16 14.21 -14.61
C LEU A 221 10.05 12.80 -14.00
N LYS A 222 10.97 11.90 -14.35
CA LYS A 222 10.92 10.50 -13.92
C LYS A 222 11.11 10.34 -12.42
N THR A 223 12.09 11.04 -11.81
CA THR A 223 12.49 10.83 -10.41
C THR A 223 11.64 11.62 -9.41
N PHE A 224 11.19 12.84 -9.74
CA PHE A 224 10.50 13.70 -8.78
C PHE A 224 9.00 13.85 -9.02
N ILE A 225 8.53 13.66 -10.26
CA ILE A 225 7.13 13.86 -10.64
C ILE A 225 6.44 12.51 -10.80
N GLU A 226 6.87 11.69 -11.75
CA GLU A 226 6.22 10.40 -12.04
C GLU A 226 6.33 9.40 -10.89
N SER A 227 7.46 9.38 -10.17
CA SER A 227 7.67 8.52 -9.01
C SER A 227 6.61 8.70 -7.91
N GLN A 228 5.98 9.87 -7.82
CA GLN A 228 4.93 10.11 -6.83
C GLN A 228 3.67 9.27 -7.10
N PHE A 229 3.39 8.96 -8.36
CA PHE A 229 2.26 8.12 -8.76
C PHE A 229 2.59 6.63 -8.78
N SER A 230 3.83 6.24 -8.48
CA SER A 230 4.24 4.84 -8.43
C SER A 230 4.03 4.19 -7.05
N TYR A 231 3.67 4.99 -6.02
CA TYR A 231 3.44 4.47 -4.67
C TYR A 231 2.03 3.94 -4.52
N CYS A 232 1.89 2.67 -4.12
CA CYS A 232 0.63 1.94 -3.93
C CYS A 232 -0.41 2.16 -5.05
N PRO A 233 -0.03 2.06 -6.35
CA PRO A 233 -0.93 2.43 -7.44
C PRO A 233 -2.16 1.53 -7.52
N LEU A 234 -2.07 0.27 -7.11
CA LEU A 234 -3.17 -0.69 -7.15
C LEU A 234 -4.30 -0.36 -6.17
N VAL A 235 -4.00 0.42 -5.14
CA VAL A 235 -4.98 0.85 -4.12
C VAL A 235 -5.87 1.96 -4.66
N TRP A 236 -5.29 2.97 -5.34
CA TRP A 236 -6.01 4.16 -5.79
C TRP A 236 -6.36 4.17 -7.29
N MET A 237 -5.98 3.14 -8.05
CA MET A 237 -6.20 3.10 -9.50
C MET A 237 -7.67 3.16 -9.92
N PHE A 238 -8.58 2.75 -9.05
CA PHE A 238 -10.03 2.78 -9.27
C PHE A 238 -10.65 4.15 -8.90
N CYS A 239 -9.86 5.20 -8.96
CA CYS A 239 -10.32 6.56 -8.69
C CYS A 239 -11.40 7.02 -9.68
N SER A 240 -12.09 8.13 -9.34
CA SER A 240 -13.11 8.71 -10.21
C SER A 240 -12.51 9.22 -11.54
N ARG A 241 -13.35 9.23 -12.59
CA ARG A 241 -13.02 9.79 -13.91
C ARG A 241 -12.45 11.21 -13.81
N SER A 242 -13.04 12.07 -12.97
CA SER A 242 -12.57 13.44 -12.77
C SER A 242 -11.17 13.51 -12.18
N MET A 243 -10.84 12.58 -11.28
CA MET A 243 -9.51 12.50 -10.68
C MET A 243 -8.49 11.99 -11.69
N ASN A 244 -8.83 10.97 -12.50
CA ASN A 244 -7.95 10.48 -13.55
C ASN A 244 -7.66 11.56 -14.61
N LYS A 245 -8.67 12.37 -15.01
CA LYS A 245 -8.47 13.55 -15.88
C LYS A 245 -7.45 14.51 -15.27
N LYS A 246 -7.58 14.79 -13.98
CA LYS A 246 -6.64 15.69 -13.27
C LYS A 246 -5.22 15.14 -13.26
N ILE A 247 -5.05 13.84 -13.04
CA ILE A 247 -3.74 13.18 -13.09
C ILE A 247 -3.15 13.28 -14.50
N ASN A 248 -3.92 12.98 -15.54
CA ASN A 248 -3.49 13.07 -16.93
C ASN A 248 -3.09 14.50 -17.31
N HIS A 249 -3.86 15.51 -16.87
CA HIS A 249 -3.51 16.92 -17.13
C HIS A 249 -2.19 17.33 -16.44
N ILE A 250 -1.94 16.84 -15.23
CA ILE A 250 -0.66 17.08 -14.54
C ILE A 250 0.50 16.45 -15.32
N HIS A 251 0.31 15.21 -15.81
CA HIS A 251 1.31 14.48 -16.59
C HIS A 251 1.59 15.19 -17.93
N GLU A 252 0.53 15.57 -18.65
CA GLU A 252 0.62 16.34 -19.89
C GLU A 252 1.42 17.64 -19.68
N ARG A 253 1.05 18.42 -18.65
CA ARG A 253 1.77 19.67 -18.33
C ARG A 253 3.25 19.43 -18.04
N ALA A 254 3.59 18.34 -17.34
CA ALA A 254 4.98 17.98 -17.06
C ALA A 254 5.75 17.60 -18.34
N LEU A 255 5.15 16.78 -19.23
CA LEU A 255 5.73 16.44 -20.53
C LEU A 255 5.94 17.67 -21.40
N ARG A 256 4.98 18.59 -21.48
CA ARG A 256 5.11 19.86 -22.21
C ARG A 256 6.33 20.67 -21.75
N LEU A 257 6.60 20.71 -20.47
CA LEU A 257 7.78 21.39 -19.91
C LEU A 257 9.10 20.66 -20.27
N VAL A 258 9.07 19.33 -20.30
CA VAL A 258 10.27 18.55 -20.68
C VAL A 258 10.62 18.74 -22.14
N TYR A 259 9.64 18.63 -23.03
CA TYR A 259 9.81 18.74 -24.47
C TYR A 259 9.81 20.18 -24.99
N GLN A 260 9.37 21.15 -24.14
CA GLN A 260 9.12 22.54 -24.54
C GLN A 260 8.16 22.63 -25.75
N ASP A 261 7.16 21.76 -25.74
CA ASP A 261 6.20 21.57 -26.79
C ASP A 261 4.79 21.78 -26.23
N TYR A 262 4.13 22.83 -26.67
CA TYR A 262 2.85 23.26 -26.14
C TYR A 262 1.66 23.04 -27.11
N THR A 263 1.92 22.50 -28.30
CA THR A 263 0.95 22.33 -29.35
C THR A 263 0.60 20.88 -29.65
N THR A 264 1.59 19.98 -29.51
CA THR A 264 1.40 18.55 -29.77
C THR A 264 0.37 17.94 -28.83
N PRO A 265 -0.58 17.10 -29.32
CA PRO A 265 -1.54 16.37 -28.50
C PRO A 265 -0.86 15.50 -27.43
N PHE A 266 -1.53 15.30 -26.29
CA PHE A 266 -0.96 14.55 -25.14
C PHE A 266 -0.55 13.13 -25.52
N GLU A 267 -1.32 12.45 -26.36
CA GLU A 267 -1.02 11.09 -26.84
C GLU A 267 0.29 11.02 -27.61
N ASP A 268 0.53 12.00 -28.48
CA ASP A 268 1.74 12.05 -29.27
C ASP A 268 2.95 12.46 -28.42
N LEU A 269 2.74 13.26 -27.37
CA LEU A 269 3.77 13.52 -26.35
C LEU A 269 4.13 12.24 -25.57
N LEU A 270 3.15 11.40 -25.24
CA LEU A 270 3.37 10.10 -24.60
C LEU A 270 4.18 9.17 -25.52
N LYS A 271 3.81 9.08 -26.81
CA LYS A 271 4.59 8.31 -27.81
C LYS A 271 6.02 8.82 -27.92
N LYS A 272 6.21 10.15 -27.99
CA LYS A 272 7.52 10.81 -28.07
C LYS A 272 8.38 10.54 -26.83
N ASP A 273 7.80 10.43 -25.63
CA ASP A 273 8.49 10.07 -24.39
C ASP A 273 8.62 8.55 -24.18
N GLU A 274 8.04 7.74 -25.07
CA GLU A 274 7.93 6.28 -24.90
C GLU A 274 7.28 5.92 -23.56
N SER A 275 6.26 6.66 -23.18
CA SER A 275 5.57 6.51 -21.89
C SER A 275 4.08 6.24 -22.06
N LEU A 276 3.48 5.69 -21.02
CA LEU A 276 2.06 5.40 -20.92
C LEU A 276 1.37 6.35 -19.95
N THR A 277 0.06 6.48 -20.02
CA THR A 277 -0.74 7.13 -18.96
C THR A 277 -0.53 6.40 -17.65
N PHE A 278 -0.72 7.07 -16.52
CA PHE A 278 -0.61 6.40 -15.21
C PHE A 278 -1.63 5.27 -15.05
N HIS A 279 -2.81 5.41 -15.61
CA HIS A 279 -3.81 4.34 -15.58
C HIS A 279 -3.32 3.09 -16.33
N HIS A 280 -2.75 3.21 -17.52
CA HIS A 280 -2.17 2.08 -18.25
C HIS A 280 -0.97 1.46 -17.51
N ARG A 281 -0.12 2.29 -16.88
CA ARG A 281 0.97 1.78 -16.01
C ARG A 281 0.43 0.97 -14.83
N ASN A 282 -0.68 1.40 -14.25
CA ASN A 282 -1.33 0.66 -13.17
C ASN A 282 -1.88 -0.68 -13.65
N ILE A 283 -2.45 -0.76 -14.87
CA ILE A 283 -2.87 -2.03 -15.48
C ILE A 283 -1.66 -2.96 -15.70
N HIS A 284 -0.52 -2.43 -16.15
CA HIS A 284 0.73 -3.22 -16.22
C HIS A 284 1.13 -3.77 -14.85
N GLN A 285 1.00 -2.96 -13.79
CA GLN A 285 1.31 -3.41 -12.44
C GLN A 285 0.35 -4.52 -11.99
N VAL A 286 -0.97 -4.41 -12.30
CA VAL A 286 -1.93 -5.51 -12.07
C VAL A 286 -1.47 -6.78 -12.80
N ALA A 287 -1.11 -6.69 -14.07
CA ALA A 287 -0.63 -7.84 -14.84
C ALA A 287 0.64 -8.48 -14.22
N ILE A 288 1.57 -7.64 -13.72
CA ILE A 288 2.78 -8.09 -13.01
C ILE A 288 2.42 -8.84 -11.72
N GLU A 289 1.48 -8.33 -10.94
CA GLU A 289 1.05 -9.02 -9.71
C GLU A 289 0.34 -10.33 -10.03
N MET A 290 -0.49 -10.40 -11.06
CA MET A 290 -1.12 -11.64 -11.51
C MET A 290 -0.08 -12.67 -11.96
N PHE A 291 0.96 -12.24 -12.70
CA PHE A 291 2.10 -13.11 -13.05
C PHE A 291 2.81 -13.66 -11.81
N LYS A 292 3.08 -12.79 -10.82
CA LYS A 292 3.72 -13.23 -9.57
C LYS A 292 2.87 -14.23 -8.79
N VAL A 293 1.55 -14.02 -8.72
CA VAL A 293 0.63 -14.98 -8.07
C VAL A 293 0.67 -16.33 -8.78
N LYS A 294 0.63 -16.33 -10.11
CA LYS A 294 0.69 -17.54 -10.92
C LYS A 294 1.98 -18.37 -10.69
N HIS A 295 3.11 -17.68 -10.53
CA HIS A 295 4.43 -18.29 -10.41
C HIS A 295 4.96 -18.37 -8.96
N ASP A 296 4.09 -18.26 -7.95
CA ASP A 296 4.43 -18.35 -6.53
C ASP A 296 5.48 -17.32 -6.05
N LEU A 297 5.55 -16.18 -6.73
CA LEU A 297 6.45 -15.07 -6.41
C LEU A 297 5.78 -13.98 -5.54
N SER A 298 4.52 -14.17 -5.17
CA SER A 298 3.75 -13.27 -4.31
C SER A 298 3.64 -13.83 -2.90
N PRO A 299 3.40 -12.98 -1.89
CA PRO A 299 3.06 -13.45 -0.55
C PRO A 299 1.85 -14.39 -0.56
N PRO A 300 1.78 -15.39 0.35
CA PRO A 300 0.73 -16.42 0.36
C PRO A 300 -0.70 -15.85 0.35
N PHE A 301 -0.96 -14.76 1.08
CA PHE A 301 -2.28 -14.14 1.15
C PHE A 301 -2.82 -13.65 -0.20
N MET A 302 -1.95 -13.38 -1.17
CA MET A 302 -2.37 -12.99 -2.52
C MET A 302 -3.09 -14.12 -3.26
N LYS A 303 -2.82 -15.38 -2.92
CA LYS A 303 -3.54 -16.55 -3.47
C LYS A 303 -4.96 -16.66 -2.93
N GLU A 304 -5.22 -16.12 -1.74
CA GLU A 304 -6.57 -16.04 -1.17
C GLU A 304 -7.43 -15.01 -1.93
N ILE A 305 -6.77 -13.95 -2.43
CA ILE A 305 -7.43 -12.93 -3.24
C ILE A 305 -7.67 -13.43 -4.68
N PHE A 306 -6.71 -14.18 -5.24
CA PHE A 306 -6.72 -14.62 -6.63
C PHE A 306 -6.63 -16.15 -6.70
N SER A 307 -7.77 -16.82 -6.82
CA SER A 307 -7.82 -18.27 -7.01
C SER A 307 -7.71 -18.65 -8.49
N HIS A 308 -6.95 -19.72 -8.76
CA HIS A 308 -6.95 -20.33 -10.10
C HIS A 308 -8.24 -21.10 -10.36
N ASN A 309 -8.65 -21.15 -11.61
CA ASN A 309 -9.67 -22.10 -12.04
C ASN A 309 -9.05 -23.49 -12.02
N GLU A 310 -9.45 -24.34 -11.08
CA GLU A 310 -9.14 -25.77 -11.13
C GLU A 310 -9.88 -26.39 -12.32
N ASN A 311 -9.13 -26.72 -13.38
CA ASN A 311 -9.70 -27.46 -14.50
C ASN A 311 -9.19 -28.88 -14.51
N PRO A 312 -9.94 -29.86 -13.90
CA PRO A 312 -9.51 -31.25 -13.81
C PRO A 312 -9.43 -31.96 -15.16
N LYS A 313 -9.91 -31.37 -16.26
CA LYS A 313 -10.00 -31.98 -17.59
C LYS A 313 -8.94 -31.52 -18.61
N GLY A 314 -7.94 -30.73 -18.21
CA GLY A 314 -6.81 -30.39 -19.08
C GLY A 314 -7.14 -29.69 -20.40
N THR A 315 -8.31 -29.07 -20.52
CA THR A 315 -8.68 -28.26 -21.69
C THR A 315 -7.95 -26.92 -21.70
N ARG A 316 -7.83 -26.27 -22.85
CA ARG A 316 -7.06 -25.01 -23.09
C ARG A 316 -7.35 -23.84 -22.17
N SER A 317 -8.34 -23.95 -21.28
CA SER A 317 -8.72 -22.92 -20.26
C SER A 317 -8.00 -23.07 -18.92
N GLY A 318 -7.01 -23.96 -18.78
CA GLY A 318 -6.31 -24.24 -17.51
C GLY A 318 -5.40 -23.14 -16.96
N ASP A 319 -5.27 -22.04 -17.68
CA ASP A 319 -4.38 -20.92 -17.31
C ASP A 319 -5.15 -19.63 -17.01
N THR A 320 -6.32 -19.75 -16.40
CA THR A 320 -7.20 -18.63 -16.09
C THR A 320 -7.41 -18.50 -14.59
N PHE A 321 -7.58 -17.25 -14.12
CA PHE A 321 -8.00 -16.97 -12.76
C PHE A 321 -9.53 -16.95 -12.63
N ALA A 322 -10.03 -17.46 -11.52
CA ALA A 322 -11.45 -17.38 -11.20
C ALA A 322 -11.86 -15.92 -10.98
N ARG A 323 -12.95 -15.50 -11.63
CA ARG A 323 -13.56 -14.19 -11.33
C ARG A 323 -14.57 -14.38 -10.20
N PRO A 324 -14.47 -13.59 -9.12
CA PRO A 324 -15.45 -13.64 -8.05
C PRO A 324 -16.80 -13.11 -8.55
N ASN A 325 -17.89 -13.60 -7.95
CA ASN A 325 -19.15 -12.89 -8.04
C ASN A 325 -19.03 -11.56 -7.30
N VAL A 326 -19.56 -10.51 -7.88
CA VAL A 326 -19.53 -9.16 -7.32
C VAL A 326 -20.93 -8.57 -7.34
N ASP A 327 -21.32 -7.94 -6.24
CA ASP A 327 -22.68 -7.44 -6.04
C ASP A 327 -22.77 -5.94 -6.31
N THR A 328 -21.67 -5.23 -6.18
CA THR A 328 -21.63 -3.76 -6.36
C THR A 328 -20.58 -3.33 -7.38
N VAL A 329 -20.87 -2.25 -8.10
CA VAL A 329 -19.90 -1.61 -9.01
C VAL A 329 -18.74 -1.00 -8.23
N LYS A 330 -19.04 -0.34 -7.11
CA LYS A 330 -18.05 0.49 -6.39
C LYS A 330 -17.04 -0.34 -5.59
N LYS A 331 -17.46 -1.42 -4.93
CA LYS A 331 -16.62 -2.25 -4.07
C LYS A 331 -16.31 -3.62 -4.66
N GLY A 332 -17.14 -4.10 -5.58
CA GLY A 332 -16.97 -5.35 -6.27
C GLY A 332 -16.25 -5.19 -7.61
N GLU A 333 -16.88 -4.58 -8.61
CA GLU A 333 -16.30 -4.46 -9.96
C GLU A 333 -15.00 -3.66 -9.98
N ARG A 334 -14.92 -2.58 -9.19
CA ARG A 334 -13.75 -1.70 -9.07
C ARG A 334 -12.76 -2.16 -7.99
N SER A 335 -12.71 -3.44 -7.71
CA SER A 335 -11.76 -4.04 -6.79
C SER A 335 -10.65 -4.79 -7.52
N LEU A 336 -9.49 -4.89 -6.89
CA LEU A 336 -8.36 -5.64 -7.45
C LEU A 336 -8.71 -7.13 -7.63
N ARG A 337 -9.51 -7.72 -6.71
CA ARG A 337 -9.93 -9.11 -6.76
C ARG A 337 -10.75 -9.48 -7.99
N ASN A 338 -11.51 -8.53 -8.56
CA ASN A 338 -12.25 -8.72 -9.81
C ASN A 338 -11.45 -8.28 -11.04
N PHE A 339 -10.74 -7.15 -10.93
CA PHE A 339 -10.02 -6.56 -12.06
C PHE A 339 -8.75 -7.34 -12.43
N GLY A 340 -8.05 -7.93 -11.45
CA GLY A 340 -6.86 -8.76 -11.69
C GLY A 340 -7.14 -9.94 -12.64
N PRO A 341 -8.11 -10.84 -12.30
CA PRO A 341 -8.55 -11.90 -13.20
C PRO A 341 -9.01 -11.40 -14.58
N LEU A 342 -9.70 -10.27 -14.65
CA LEU A 342 -10.14 -9.68 -15.89
C LEU A 342 -8.94 -9.29 -16.79
N VAL A 343 -7.94 -8.60 -16.23
CA VAL A 343 -6.72 -8.23 -16.95
C VAL A 343 -6.01 -9.46 -17.48
N TRP A 344 -5.81 -10.48 -16.62
CA TRP A 344 -5.13 -11.71 -17.02
C TRP A 344 -5.89 -12.50 -18.08
N ASN A 345 -7.18 -12.75 -17.86
CA ASN A 345 -7.95 -13.65 -18.70
C ASN A 345 -8.26 -13.04 -20.09
N THR A 346 -8.57 -11.73 -20.15
CA THR A 346 -9.16 -11.12 -21.35
C THR A 346 -8.33 -10.04 -22.01
N MET A 347 -7.42 -9.38 -21.29
CA MET A 347 -6.71 -8.21 -21.82
C MET A 347 -5.27 -8.53 -22.18
N LEU A 348 -4.63 -9.41 -21.42
CA LEU A 348 -3.21 -9.70 -21.58
C LEU A 348 -2.95 -10.53 -22.85
N PRO A 349 -1.94 -10.16 -23.67
CA PRO A 349 -1.55 -10.95 -24.85
C PRO A 349 -1.11 -12.37 -24.47
N GLU A 350 -1.53 -13.37 -25.26
CA GLU A 350 -1.18 -14.77 -25.01
C GLU A 350 0.33 -15.03 -24.95
N LYS A 351 1.12 -14.33 -25.77
CA LYS A 351 2.59 -14.40 -25.69
C LYS A 351 3.13 -14.02 -24.33
N ALA A 352 2.54 -13.03 -23.66
CA ALA A 352 2.99 -12.59 -22.33
C ALA A 352 2.69 -13.66 -21.27
N LYS A 353 1.55 -14.35 -21.36
CA LYS A 353 1.19 -15.42 -20.42
C LYS A 353 2.13 -16.63 -20.47
N GLN A 354 2.87 -16.81 -21.57
CA GLN A 354 3.81 -17.94 -21.79
C GLN A 354 5.23 -17.66 -21.29
N CYS A 355 5.50 -16.44 -20.80
CA CYS A 355 6.82 -16.10 -20.25
C CYS A 355 7.17 -16.96 -19.03
N SER A 356 8.42 -17.38 -18.93
CA SER A 356 8.92 -18.26 -17.86
C SER A 356 9.52 -17.47 -16.68
N SER A 357 9.92 -16.22 -16.91
CA SER A 357 10.53 -15.37 -15.86
C SER A 357 9.84 -14.02 -15.76
N LEU A 358 9.93 -13.41 -14.57
CA LEU A 358 9.36 -12.10 -14.31
C LEU A 358 9.99 -11.00 -15.18
N GLU A 359 11.27 -11.10 -15.49
CA GLU A 359 12.00 -10.14 -16.33
C GLU A 359 11.53 -10.23 -17.79
N GLU A 360 11.42 -11.44 -18.30
CA GLU A 360 10.87 -11.70 -19.64
C GLU A 360 9.43 -11.18 -19.75
N PHE A 361 8.59 -11.47 -18.74
CA PHE A 361 7.22 -10.98 -18.67
C PHE A 361 7.15 -9.45 -18.71
N LYS A 362 7.90 -8.76 -17.83
CA LYS A 362 7.96 -7.30 -17.80
C LYS A 362 8.42 -6.71 -19.14
N SER A 363 9.37 -7.36 -19.80
CA SER A 363 9.84 -6.94 -21.12
C SER A 363 8.76 -7.12 -22.19
N SER A 364 8.02 -8.22 -22.17
CA SER A 364 6.96 -8.55 -23.13
C SER A 364 5.79 -7.57 -23.08
N ILE A 365 5.43 -7.07 -21.88
CA ILE A 365 4.33 -6.12 -21.71
C ILE A 365 4.76 -4.65 -21.78
N LYS A 366 6.05 -4.35 -21.92
CA LYS A 366 6.56 -2.97 -21.87
C LYS A 366 5.90 -2.04 -22.89
N SER A 367 5.65 -2.52 -24.10
CA SER A 367 5.01 -1.77 -25.18
C SER A 367 3.51 -2.07 -25.32
N TRP A 368 2.97 -2.95 -24.50
CA TRP A 368 1.56 -3.31 -24.56
C TRP A 368 0.68 -2.15 -24.09
N ILE A 369 -0.32 -1.82 -24.88
CA ILE A 369 -1.37 -0.84 -24.55
C ILE A 369 -2.66 -1.64 -24.33
N PRO A 370 -3.32 -1.50 -23.17
CA PRO A 370 -4.58 -2.18 -22.88
C PRO A 370 -5.74 -1.56 -23.69
N GLU A 371 -5.92 -1.94 -24.94
CA GLU A 371 -6.91 -1.36 -25.84
C GLU A 371 -8.35 -1.73 -25.47
N ASN A 372 -8.55 -2.93 -24.92
CA ASN A 372 -9.87 -3.49 -24.57
C ASN A 372 -10.19 -3.40 -23.08
N CYS A 373 -9.68 -2.41 -22.36
CA CYS A 373 -10.00 -2.27 -20.96
C CYS A 373 -11.46 -1.86 -20.77
N PRO A 374 -12.29 -2.65 -20.09
CA PRO A 374 -13.71 -2.34 -19.89
C PRO A 374 -13.93 -1.30 -18.78
N CYS A 375 -12.86 -0.80 -18.14
CA CYS A 375 -13.01 0.15 -17.06
C CYS A 375 -13.49 1.51 -17.59
N GLU A 376 -14.24 2.24 -16.76
CA GLU A 376 -14.77 3.55 -17.09
C GLU A 376 -13.68 4.58 -17.47
N LEU A 377 -12.47 4.43 -16.94
CA LEU A 377 -11.36 5.34 -17.23
C LEU A 377 -10.80 5.16 -18.63
N CYS A 378 -10.78 3.94 -19.15
CA CYS A 378 -10.34 3.64 -20.51
C CYS A 378 -11.40 3.97 -21.56
N ARG A 379 -12.69 3.77 -21.26
CA ARG A 379 -13.82 4.12 -22.15
C ARG A 379 -13.87 5.59 -22.51
N THR A 380 -13.21 6.45 -21.74
CA THR A 380 -13.26 7.90 -21.94
C THR A 380 -12.17 8.45 -22.83
N TYR A 381 -11.32 7.60 -23.39
CA TYR A 381 -10.15 8.05 -24.13
C TYR A 381 -10.09 7.39 -25.51
N VAL A 382 -10.90 7.88 -26.43
CA VAL A 382 -10.76 7.58 -27.86
C VAL A 382 -10.40 8.85 -28.61
N GLN A 383 -9.38 8.73 -29.44
CA GLN A 383 -8.77 9.81 -30.23
C GLN A 383 -9.81 10.63 -31.02
N GLY A 384 -9.75 11.94 -30.89
CA GLY A 384 -10.36 12.90 -31.82
C GLY A 384 -11.87 13.09 -31.74
N LEU A 385 -12.59 12.26 -31.00
CA LEU A 385 -14.06 12.30 -30.92
C LEU A 385 -14.60 12.71 -29.54
N GLY A 386 -13.71 13.08 -28.60
CA GLY A 386 -14.17 13.23 -27.22
C GLY A 386 -14.60 11.89 -26.64
N TYR A 387 -15.02 11.85 -25.41
CA TYR A 387 -15.37 10.60 -24.72
C TYR A 387 -16.50 9.85 -25.44
N VAL A 388 -16.15 8.79 -26.18
CA VAL A 388 -17.08 7.87 -26.82
C VAL A 388 -17.11 6.59 -26.00
N ASP A 389 -18.30 6.07 -25.71
CA ASP A 389 -18.46 4.70 -25.24
C ASP A 389 -18.06 3.76 -26.37
N LEU A 390 -17.00 2.98 -26.14
CA LEU A 390 -16.47 2.02 -27.13
C LEU A 390 -17.34 0.76 -27.30
N PHE A 391 -18.52 0.72 -26.68
CA PHE A 391 -19.38 -0.46 -26.62
C PHE A 391 -20.85 -0.16 -26.98
N ASP A 392 -21.13 0.97 -27.62
CA ASP A 392 -22.40 1.19 -28.33
C ASP A 392 -22.35 0.67 -29.77
#